data_c531ba395acb14ac08ea6d20c4b956c2
#
_entry.id   c531ba395acb14ac08ea6d20c4b956c2
#
_cell.length_a   1.000
_cell.length_b   1.000
_cell.length_c   1.000
_cell.angle_alpha   90.00
_cell.angle_beta   90.00
_cell.angle_gamma   90.00
#
_symmetry.space_group_name_H-M   'P 1'
#
loop_
_entity.id
_entity.type
_entity.pdbx_description
1 polymer ?
#
loop_
_entity_poly.entity_id
_entity_poly.type
_entity_poly.pdbx_seq_one_letter_code
_entity_poly.pdbx_strand_id
1 'polypeptide(L)'
;LLVVLKEQNEKGNVSLLEKSRIEALLLSLRQERNDIANQVISLQGDMRLLLGISGNDTFEPIFDESVLNQIDMDSVPFSELTSLLYERPDLKLAQASVKASEADVRLQRSLAFPEVSVKGTYDKAGNFINDYWAIGLSVSLPIFNRNQGNIRAAKISVAQKAHKEEYARRQAENELFTSYARLEKAIQLYRSSNYGLEKDFALIIEGVNLNFQKRNISLLEFIDYYETYKTTCLRLYQTQKEVLLALEEVNT
;
A
#
# COMPACT_ATOMS: atom_id res chain seq x y z
N LEU A 1 5.13 -5.43 -41.31
CA LEU A 1 4.33 -6.64 -41.53
C LEU A 1 3.03 -6.32 -42.27
N LEU A 2 2.18 -5.40 -41.83
CA LEU A 2 0.92 -5.04 -42.49
C LEU A 2 1.09 -4.57 -43.96
N VAL A 3 2.10 -3.78 -44.26
CA VAL A 3 2.40 -3.32 -45.60
C VAL A 3 2.70 -4.51 -46.50
N VAL A 4 3.58 -5.40 -46.05
CA VAL A 4 3.94 -6.64 -46.78
C VAL A 4 2.71 -7.53 -47.01
N LEU A 5 1.86 -7.66 -45.99
CA LEU A 5 0.64 -8.47 -46.08
C LEU A 5 -0.41 -7.87 -47.05
N LYS A 6 -0.53 -6.54 -47.09
CA LYS A 6 -1.40 -5.87 -48.07
C LYS A 6 -0.92 -6.15 -49.51
N GLU A 7 0.38 -5.97 -49.77
CA GLU A 7 0.96 -6.26 -51.05
C GLU A 7 0.80 -7.75 -51.47
N GLN A 8 0.95 -8.66 -50.51
CA GLN A 8 0.79 -10.09 -50.73
C GLN A 8 -0.68 -10.48 -50.98
N ASN A 9 -1.64 -9.80 -50.34
CA ASN A 9 -3.06 -10.00 -50.60
C ASN A 9 -3.45 -9.48 -52.00
N GLU A 10 -2.94 -8.30 -52.40
CA GLU A 10 -3.16 -7.74 -53.75
C GLU A 10 -2.59 -8.65 -54.86
N LYS A 11 -1.52 -9.37 -54.56
CA LYS A 11 -0.91 -10.38 -55.43
C LYS A 11 -1.63 -11.74 -55.36
N GLY A 12 -2.73 -11.86 -54.61
CA GLY A 12 -3.49 -13.10 -54.44
C GLY A 12 -2.77 -14.17 -53.60
N ASN A 13 -1.70 -13.80 -52.94
CA ASN A 13 -0.84 -14.71 -52.21
C ASN A 13 -1.24 -14.93 -50.73
N VAL A 14 -2.10 -14.08 -50.18
CA VAL A 14 -2.64 -14.15 -48.82
C VAL A 14 -4.16 -14.07 -48.90
N SER A 15 -4.86 -14.94 -48.18
CA SER A 15 -6.31 -14.96 -48.18
C SER A 15 -6.87 -13.74 -47.41
N LEU A 16 -8.09 -13.32 -47.80
CA LEU A 16 -8.81 -12.26 -47.09
C LEU A 16 -8.96 -12.58 -45.57
N LEU A 17 -9.14 -13.87 -45.26
CA LEU A 17 -9.26 -14.34 -43.87
C LEU A 17 -7.96 -14.10 -43.06
N GLU A 18 -6.82 -14.41 -43.65
CA GLU A 18 -5.51 -14.18 -43.00
C GLU A 18 -5.23 -12.71 -42.77
N LYS A 19 -5.52 -11.87 -43.77
CA LYS A 19 -5.43 -10.41 -43.66
C LYS A 19 -6.30 -9.89 -42.50
N SER A 20 -7.58 -10.30 -42.45
CA SER A 20 -8.52 -9.86 -41.42
C SER A 20 -8.09 -10.30 -40.02
N ARG A 21 -7.50 -11.49 -39.88
CA ARG A 21 -6.95 -11.96 -38.59
C ARG A 21 -5.80 -11.08 -38.10
N ILE A 22 -4.90 -10.67 -38.98
CA ILE A 22 -3.78 -9.80 -38.61
C ILE A 22 -4.26 -8.38 -38.28
N GLU A 23 -5.24 -7.87 -39.06
CA GLU A 23 -5.84 -6.57 -38.73
C GLU A 23 -6.54 -6.60 -37.36
N ALA A 24 -7.25 -7.68 -37.03
CA ALA A 24 -7.85 -7.88 -35.72
C ALA A 24 -6.80 -7.95 -34.61
N LEU A 25 -5.71 -8.71 -34.78
CA LEU A 25 -4.60 -8.77 -33.84
C LEU A 25 -3.97 -7.39 -33.63
N LEU A 26 -3.73 -6.63 -34.69
CA LEU A 26 -3.18 -5.28 -34.58
C LEU A 26 -4.10 -4.33 -33.82
N LEU A 27 -5.42 -4.44 -34.06
CA LEU A 27 -6.41 -3.64 -33.33
C LEU A 27 -6.38 -3.98 -31.83
N SER A 28 -6.34 -5.27 -31.47
CA SER A 28 -6.20 -5.73 -30.09
C SER A 28 -4.95 -5.18 -29.42
N LEU A 29 -3.79 -5.28 -30.07
CA LEU A 29 -2.52 -4.78 -29.55
C LEU A 29 -2.51 -3.24 -29.39
N ARG A 30 -3.16 -2.52 -30.30
CA ARG A 30 -3.32 -1.06 -30.15
C ARG A 30 -4.21 -0.71 -28.95
N GLN A 31 -5.28 -1.47 -28.76
CA GLN A 31 -6.16 -1.30 -27.62
C GLN A 31 -5.40 -1.57 -26.31
N GLU A 32 -4.72 -2.70 -26.18
CA GLU A 32 -3.90 -3.05 -25.02
C GLU A 32 -2.85 -1.97 -24.71
N ARG A 33 -2.15 -1.47 -25.75
CA ARG A 33 -1.19 -0.37 -25.58
C ARG A 33 -1.85 0.90 -25.05
N ASN A 34 -3.03 1.24 -25.58
CA ASN A 34 -3.76 2.42 -25.12
C ASN A 34 -4.22 2.27 -23.68
N ASP A 35 -4.65 1.09 -23.27
CA ASP A 35 -5.08 0.81 -21.91
C ASP A 35 -3.89 0.91 -20.92
N ILE A 36 -2.72 0.41 -21.31
CA ILE A 36 -1.49 0.59 -20.52
C ILE A 36 -1.10 2.08 -20.45
N ALA A 37 -1.18 2.82 -21.55
CA ALA A 37 -0.88 4.25 -21.56
C ALA A 37 -1.80 5.02 -20.60
N ASN A 38 -3.09 4.69 -20.59
CA ASN A 38 -4.05 5.30 -19.66
C ASN A 38 -3.74 4.95 -18.20
N GLN A 39 -3.30 3.71 -17.91
CA GLN A 39 -2.85 3.32 -16.58
C GLN A 39 -1.61 4.11 -16.14
N VAL A 40 -0.63 4.29 -17.04
CA VAL A 40 0.56 5.11 -16.76
C VAL A 40 0.17 6.55 -16.45
N ILE A 41 -0.75 7.16 -17.23
CA ILE A 41 -1.24 8.52 -16.99
C ILE A 41 -1.90 8.61 -15.61
N SER A 42 -2.71 7.62 -15.23
CA SER A 42 -3.34 7.60 -13.90
C SER A 42 -2.30 7.52 -12.79
N LEU A 43 -1.35 6.58 -12.88
CA LEU A 43 -0.27 6.43 -11.89
C LEU A 43 0.63 7.67 -11.79
N GLN A 44 0.91 8.33 -12.92
CA GLN A 44 1.62 9.61 -12.92
C GLN A 44 0.82 10.70 -12.20
N GLY A 45 -0.53 10.71 -12.36
CA GLY A 45 -1.40 11.61 -11.62
C GLY A 45 -1.34 11.40 -10.11
N ASP A 46 -1.41 10.16 -9.65
CA ASP A 46 -1.28 9.81 -8.23
C ASP A 46 0.10 10.18 -7.68
N MET A 47 1.16 9.91 -8.42
CA MET A 47 2.53 10.23 -8.03
C MET A 47 2.75 11.75 -7.96
N ARG A 48 2.17 12.52 -8.89
CA ARG A 48 2.22 14.00 -8.86
C ARG A 48 1.59 14.56 -7.59
N LEU A 49 0.48 13.96 -7.15
CA LEU A 49 -0.18 14.34 -5.90
C LEU A 49 0.74 14.09 -4.70
N LEU A 50 1.38 12.91 -4.64
CA LEU A 50 2.30 12.54 -3.56
C LEU A 50 3.56 13.44 -3.51
N LEU A 51 4.09 13.81 -4.68
CA LEU A 51 5.30 14.64 -4.80
C LEU A 51 5.00 16.13 -4.73
N GLY A 52 3.72 16.55 -4.70
CA GLY A 52 3.34 17.97 -4.72
C GLY A 52 3.71 18.70 -6.02
N ILE A 53 3.83 17.99 -7.14
CA ILE A 53 4.17 18.56 -8.45
C ILE A 53 2.94 19.25 -9.02
N SER A 54 3.06 20.56 -9.32
CA SER A 54 2.03 21.36 -9.97
C SER A 54 2.41 21.68 -11.43
N GLY A 55 1.41 22.00 -12.26
CA GLY A 55 1.64 22.32 -13.66
C GLY A 55 1.54 21.11 -14.60
N ASN A 56 2.10 21.23 -15.80
CA ASN A 56 2.05 20.21 -16.85
C ASN A 56 3.34 19.39 -16.97
N ASP A 57 4.23 19.47 -15.98
CA ASP A 57 5.49 18.73 -16.01
C ASP A 57 5.23 17.23 -15.98
N THR A 58 5.84 16.52 -16.91
CA THR A 58 5.84 15.07 -16.97
C THR A 58 7.13 14.55 -16.36
N PHE A 59 7.05 13.44 -15.66
CA PHE A 59 8.21 12.74 -15.14
C PHE A 59 8.11 11.26 -15.50
N GLU A 60 9.26 10.65 -15.67
CA GLU A 60 9.39 9.21 -15.90
C GLU A 60 10.26 8.65 -14.77
N PRO A 61 9.72 7.75 -13.94
CA PRO A 61 10.52 7.12 -12.90
C PRO A 61 11.57 6.22 -13.52
N ILE A 62 12.83 6.38 -13.12
CA ILE A 62 13.92 5.49 -13.53
C ILE A 62 14.00 4.36 -12.51
N PHE A 63 13.85 3.14 -12.98
CA PHE A 63 14.01 1.95 -12.17
C PHE A 63 15.35 1.27 -12.47
N ASP A 64 16.15 1.03 -11.43
CA ASP A 64 17.38 0.28 -11.52
C ASP A 64 17.11 -1.21 -11.24
N GLU A 65 17.12 -2.02 -12.30
CA GLU A 65 16.91 -3.48 -12.18
C GLU A 65 17.98 -4.18 -11.31
N SER A 66 19.13 -3.56 -11.10
CA SER A 66 20.18 -4.12 -10.25
C SER A 66 19.70 -4.30 -8.80
N VAL A 67 18.75 -3.49 -8.35
CA VAL A 67 18.14 -3.58 -7.02
C VAL A 67 17.50 -4.95 -6.80
N LEU A 68 16.80 -5.51 -7.80
CA LEU A 68 16.17 -6.83 -7.69
C LEU A 68 17.19 -7.96 -7.46
N ASN A 69 18.38 -7.81 -8.05
CA ASN A 69 19.46 -8.80 -7.91
C ASN A 69 20.22 -8.68 -6.58
N GLN A 70 20.13 -7.52 -5.92
CA GLN A 70 20.80 -7.23 -4.64
C GLN A 70 19.95 -7.62 -3.42
N ILE A 71 18.65 -7.91 -3.61
CA ILE A 71 17.79 -8.34 -2.52
C ILE A 71 18.28 -9.70 -2.00
N ASP A 72 18.86 -9.70 -0.81
CA ASP A 72 19.34 -10.89 -0.13
C ASP A 72 18.56 -11.12 1.17
N MET A 73 17.76 -12.18 1.20
CA MET A 73 16.95 -12.54 2.36
C MET A 73 17.80 -12.94 3.58
N ASP A 74 19.03 -13.41 3.34
CA ASP A 74 19.94 -13.78 4.41
C ASP A 74 20.52 -12.55 5.12
N SER A 75 20.51 -11.40 4.46
CA SER A 75 21.01 -10.12 5.01
C SER A 75 20.06 -9.50 6.04
N VAL A 76 18.75 -9.83 5.98
CA VAL A 76 17.73 -9.30 6.91
C VAL A 76 16.89 -10.47 7.46
N PRO A 77 17.37 -11.13 8.51
CA PRO A 77 16.67 -12.29 9.07
C PRO A 77 15.33 -11.87 9.72
N PHE A 78 14.33 -12.73 9.61
CA PHE A 78 12.99 -12.50 10.17
C PHE A 78 13.00 -12.10 11.66
N SER A 79 13.95 -12.63 12.43
CA SER A 79 14.12 -12.29 13.86
C SER A 79 14.45 -10.81 14.11
N GLU A 80 15.22 -10.20 13.20
CA GLU A 80 15.55 -8.77 13.30
C GLU A 80 14.34 -7.91 12.99
N LEU A 81 13.60 -8.22 11.94
CA LEU A 81 12.35 -7.54 11.59
C LEU A 81 11.32 -7.64 12.71
N THR A 82 11.23 -8.79 13.39
CA THR A 82 10.35 -8.97 14.54
C THR A 82 10.70 -8.02 15.68
N SER A 83 11.98 -7.72 15.90
CA SER A 83 12.41 -6.77 16.94
C SER A 83 12.02 -5.32 16.60
N LEU A 84 12.11 -4.95 15.32
CA LEU A 84 11.74 -3.63 14.81
C LEU A 84 10.21 -3.42 14.80
N LEU A 85 9.43 -4.50 14.74
CA LEU A 85 7.98 -4.44 14.74
C LEU A 85 7.42 -3.62 15.92
N TYR A 86 8.02 -3.75 17.11
CA TYR A 86 7.58 -3.03 18.31
C TYR A 86 7.87 -1.53 18.27
N GLU A 87 8.68 -1.07 17.33
CA GLU A 87 8.94 0.34 17.09
C GLU A 87 7.88 1.01 16.19
N ARG A 88 6.96 0.24 15.61
CA ARG A 88 5.89 0.75 14.75
C ARG A 88 5.04 1.81 15.46
N PRO A 89 4.74 2.93 14.76
CA PRO A 89 3.96 4.03 15.35
C PRO A 89 2.53 3.63 15.75
N ASP A 90 1.89 2.73 14.99
CA ASP A 90 0.54 2.25 15.26
C ASP A 90 0.46 1.42 16.56
N LEU A 91 1.47 0.58 16.85
CA LEU A 91 1.57 -0.15 18.12
C LEU A 91 1.85 0.80 19.29
N LYS A 92 2.72 1.79 19.10
CA LYS A 92 2.96 2.85 20.10
C LYS A 92 1.68 3.65 20.39
N LEU A 93 0.87 3.94 19.36
CA LEU A 93 -0.42 4.58 19.52
C LEU A 93 -1.40 3.72 20.32
N ALA A 94 -1.46 2.42 20.05
CA ALA A 94 -2.31 1.49 20.79
C ALA A 94 -1.91 1.47 22.27
N GLN A 95 -0.61 1.38 22.60
CA GLN A 95 -0.09 1.45 23.98
C GLN A 95 -0.42 2.79 24.65
N ALA A 96 -0.22 3.90 23.94
CA ALA A 96 -0.56 5.23 24.44
C ALA A 96 -2.07 5.35 24.74
N SER A 97 -2.91 4.72 23.95
CA SER A 97 -4.37 4.68 24.16
C SER A 97 -4.76 3.93 25.44
N VAL A 98 -4.05 2.85 25.79
CA VAL A 98 -4.22 2.15 27.09
C VAL A 98 -3.82 3.06 28.23
N LYS A 99 -2.63 3.68 28.17
CA LYS A 99 -2.15 4.61 29.20
C LYS A 99 -3.09 5.80 29.43
N ALA A 100 -3.66 6.34 28.34
CA ALA A 100 -4.66 7.41 28.40
C ALA A 100 -5.94 6.95 29.12
N SER A 101 -6.42 5.73 28.86
CA SER A 101 -7.59 5.16 29.54
C SER A 101 -7.32 4.89 31.03
N GLU A 102 -6.10 4.48 31.40
CA GLU A 102 -5.70 4.35 32.80
C GLU A 102 -5.66 5.71 33.52
N ALA A 103 -5.22 6.75 32.82
CA ALA A 103 -5.27 8.12 33.34
C ALA A 103 -6.71 8.59 33.56
N ASP A 104 -7.63 8.23 32.66
CA ASP A 104 -9.05 8.50 32.84
C ASP A 104 -9.63 7.80 34.08
N VAL A 105 -9.27 6.53 34.36
CA VAL A 105 -9.66 5.87 35.63
C VAL A 105 -9.18 6.66 36.83
N ARG A 106 -7.94 7.21 36.79
CA ARG A 106 -7.43 8.05 37.87
C ARG A 106 -8.24 9.35 38.02
N LEU A 107 -8.58 9.98 36.90
CA LEU A 107 -9.43 11.17 36.87
C LEU A 107 -10.82 10.85 37.46
N GLN A 108 -11.49 9.79 36.97
CA GLN A 108 -12.83 9.43 37.49
C GLN A 108 -12.80 9.10 38.98
N ARG A 109 -11.70 8.55 39.51
CA ARG A 109 -11.52 8.34 40.95
C ARG A 109 -11.33 9.65 41.71
N SER A 110 -10.58 10.61 41.17
CA SER A 110 -10.40 11.92 41.83
C SER A 110 -11.71 12.69 41.96
N LEU A 111 -12.61 12.56 40.95
CA LEU A 111 -13.94 13.17 40.99
C LEU A 111 -14.87 12.53 42.05
N ALA A 112 -14.50 11.41 42.64
CA ALA A 112 -15.21 10.79 43.76
C ALA A 112 -14.88 11.42 45.11
N PHE A 113 -13.84 12.24 45.18
CA PHE A 113 -13.44 12.95 46.40
C PHE A 113 -14.15 14.31 46.53
N PRO A 114 -14.33 14.83 47.76
CA PRO A 114 -14.89 16.17 47.97
C PRO A 114 -14.06 17.25 47.25
N GLU A 115 -14.74 18.14 46.58
CA GLU A 115 -14.12 19.32 45.99
C GLU A 115 -14.10 20.45 47.04
N VAL A 116 -12.92 21.01 47.28
CA VAL A 116 -12.74 22.16 48.17
C VAL A 116 -12.44 23.37 47.31
N SER A 117 -13.30 24.37 47.36
CA SER A 117 -13.13 25.62 46.61
C SER A 117 -13.03 26.83 47.55
N VAL A 118 -12.09 27.73 47.25
CA VAL A 118 -11.94 29.02 47.93
C VAL A 118 -12.38 30.13 47.00
N LYS A 119 -13.32 30.95 47.41
CA LYS A 119 -13.85 32.07 46.65
C LYS A 119 -13.53 33.39 47.33
N GLY A 120 -12.83 34.28 46.64
CA GLY A 120 -12.69 35.67 47.04
C GLY A 120 -13.72 36.51 46.28
N THR A 121 -14.41 37.40 46.99
CA THR A 121 -15.36 38.36 46.39
C THR A 121 -14.99 39.75 46.85
N TYR A 122 -14.88 40.68 45.89
CA TYR A 122 -14.73 42.10 46.15
C TYR A 122 -15.83 42.84 45.42
N ASP A 123 -16.58 43.70 46.16
CA ASP A 123 -17.64 44.51 45.62
C ASP A 123 -17.39 45.99 46.02
N LYS A 124 -17.05 46.81 45.03
CA LYS A 124 -16.71 48.22 45.23
C LYS A 124 -17.92 49.09 45.58
N ALA A 125 -19.10 48.76 45.04
CA ALA A 125 -20.31 49.56 45.16
C ALA A 125 -21.50 48.67 45.63
N GLY A 126 -21.35 47.91 46.71
CA GLY A 126 -22.40 47.08 47.28
C GLY A 126 -23.58 47.90 47.80
N ASN A 127 -24.78 47.33 47.80
CA ASN A 127 -26.02 48.01 48.21
C ASN A 127 -26.02 48.52 49.64
N PHE A 128 -25.18 47.94 50.52
CA PHE A 128 -25.13 48.30 51.95
C PHE A 128 -23.77 48.74 52.47
N ILE A 129 -22.66 48.25 51.85
CA ILE A 129 -21.29 48.52 52.30
C ILE A 129 -20.46 48.75 51.06
N ASN A 130 -19.79 49.88 50.94
CA ASN A 130 -18.77 50.14 49.89
C ASN A 130 -17.48 49.39 50.24
N ASP A 131 -16.75 48.96 49.22
CA ASP A 131 -15.47 48.25 49.33
C ASP A 131 -15.57 46.95 50.20
N TYR A 132 -16.67 46.22 49.97
CA TYR A 132 -16.88 44.94 50.64
C TYR A 132 -15.99 43.84 50.07
N TRP A 133 -15.32 43.15 50.92
CA TRP A 133 -14.55 41.95 50.56
C TRP A 133 -14.95 40.77 51.46
N ALA A 134 -14.97 39.59 50.85
CA ALA A 134 -15.27 38.35 51.58
C ALA A 134 -14.43 37.21 51.05
N ILE A 135 -14.05 36.30 51.91
CA ILE A 135 -13.46 34.98 51.58
C ILE A 135 -14.44 33.90 51.99
N GLY A 136 -14.82 33.06 51.05
CA GLY A 136 -15.69 31.92 51.28
C GLY A 136 -14.94 30.61 51.07
N LEU A 137 -15.22 29.60 51.89
CA LEU A 137 -14.79 28.21 51.72
C LEU A 137 -16.02 27.38 51.42
N SER A 138 -15.99 26.63 50.31
CA SER A 138 -17.07 25.71 49.93
C SER A 138 -16.50 24.30 49.80
N VAL A 139 -17.20 23.31 50.38
CA VAL A 139 -16.84 21.88 50.30
C VAL A 139 -18.03 21.13 49.74
N SER A 140 -17.89 20.56 48.56
CA SER A 140 -18.90 19.73 47.91
C SER A 140 -18.69 18.27 48.29
N LEU A 141 -19.66 17.69 49.04
CA LEU A 141 -19.57 16.32 49.57
C LEU A 141 -20.42 15.38 48.70
N PRO A 142 -19.83 14.46 47.89
CA PRO A 142 -20.57 13.45 47.14
C PRO A 142 -21.01 12.32 48.06
N ILE A 143 -22.22 12.42 48.66
CA ILE A 143 -22.73 11.44 49.65
C ILE A 143 -23.33 10.22 48.94
N PHE A 144 -24.23 10.43 47.99
CA PHE A 144 -24.97 9.37 47.29
C PHE A 144 -24.33 8.96 45.97
N ASN A 145 -23.80 9.91 45.21
CA ASN A 145 -23.15 9.67 43.93
C ASN A 145 -21.63 9.97 44.07
N ARG A 146 -20.86 8.90 44.25
CA ARG A 146 -19.37 8.95 44.34
C ARG A 146 -18.73 8.59 43.01
N ASN A 147 -19.36 8.96 41.90
CA ASN A 147 -18.87 8.71 40.54
C ASN A 147 -18.65 7.22 40.20
N GLN A 148 -19.28 6.30 40.97
CA GLN A 148 -19.03 4.86 40.88
C GLN A 148 -19.36 4.26 39.51
N GLY A 149 -20.39 4.79 38.84
CA GLY A 149 -20.78 4.39 37.48
C GLY A 149 -19.67 4.69 36.46
N ASN A 150 -19.16 5.93 36.48
CA ASN A 150 -18.11 6.35 35.56
C ASN A 150 -16.78 5.65 35.87
N ILE A 151 -16.44 5.41 37.15
CA ILE A 151 -15.26 4.63 37.52
C ILE A 151 -15.35 3.21 36.96
N ARG A 152 -16.53 2.58 37.02
CA ARG A 152 -16.74 1.25 36.46
C ARG A 152 -16.64 1.26 34.93
N ALA A 153 -17.25 2.23 34.28
CA ALA A 153 -17.16 2.42 32.83
C ALA A 153 -15.71 2.64 32.36
N ALA A 154 -14.96 3.53 33.05
CA ALA A 154 -13.57 3.78 32.76
C ALA A 154 -12.69 2.51 32.92
N LYS A 155 -12.91 1.70 33.96
CA LYS A 155 -12.20 0.41 34.12
C LYS A 155 -12.48 -0.57 32.97
N ILE A 156 -13.73 -0.64 32.51
CA ILE A 156 -14.12 -1.47 31.35
C ILE A 156 -13.44 -0.94 30.09
N SER A 157 -13.36 0.38 29.93
CA SER A 157 -12.64 1.02 28.82
C SER A 157 -11.15 0.62 28.79
N VAL A 158 -10.46 0.57 29.94
CA VAL A 158 -9.07 0.08 30.02
C VAL A 158 -8.96 -1.34 29.49
N ALA A 159 -9.83 -2.25 29.96
CA ALA A 159 -9.82 -3.64 29.50
C ALA A 159 -10.06 -3.73 27.98
N GLN A 160 -11.01 -2.95 27.46
CA GLN A 160 -11.29 -2.89 26.03
C GLN A 160 -10.09 -2.39 25.22
N LYS A 161 -9.40 -1.35 25.71
CA LYS A 161 -8.21 -0.80 25.06
C LYS A 161 -7.02 -1.78 25.12
N ALA A 162 -6.82 -2.48 26.24
CA ALA A 162 -5.80 -3.51 26.37
C ALA A 162 -6.03 -4.67 25.37
N HIS A 163 -7.26 -5.14 25.21
CA HIS A 163 -7.57 -6.15 24.19
C HIS A 163 -7.34 -5.64 22.76
N LYS A 164 -7.62 -4.36 22.48
CA LYS A 164 -7.33 -3.76 21.18
C LYS A 164 -5.83 -3.66 20.91
N GLU A 165 -5.03 -3.32 21.90
CA GLU A 165 -3.57 -3.31 21.81
C GLU A 165 -3.03 -4.72 21.51
N GLU A 166 -3.49 -5.72 22.26
CA GLU A 166 -3.09 -7.12 22.04
C GLU A 166 -3.47 -7.60 20.63
N TYR A 167 -4.68 -7.25 20.16
CA TYR A 167 -5.12 -7.56 18.80
C TYR A 167 -4.23 -6.88 17.75
N ALA A 168 -3.96 -5.58 17.90
CA ALA A 168 -3.09 -4.84 16.99
C ALA A 168 -1.68 -5.45 16.92
N ARG A 169 -1.13 -5.87 18.06
CA ARG A 169 0.17 -6.55 18.13
C ARG A 169 0.15 -7.86 17.35
N ARG A 170 -0.85 -8.72 17.59
CA ARG A 170 -0.98 -10.01 16.88
C ARG A 170 -1.22 -9.81 15.39
N GLN A 171 -1.97 -8.79 15.03
CA GLN A 171 -2.21 -8.43 13.63
C GLN A 171 -0.89 -8.03 12.96
N ALA A 172 -0.10 -7.14 13.56
CA ALA A 172 1.19 -6.72 13.04
C ALA A 172 2.19 -7.88 12.91
N GLU A 173 2.25 -8.78 13.90
CA GLU A 173 3.06 -10.01 13.83
C GLU A 173 2.65 -10.90 12.65
N ASN A 174 1.33 -11.06 12.42
CA ASN A 174 0.82 -11.85 11.30
C ASN A 174 1.03 -11.16 9.94
N GLU A 175 0.89 -9.84 9.87
CA GLU A 175 1.19 -9.05 8.67
C GLU A 175 2.66 -9.22 8.27
N LEU A 176 3.59 -9.05 9.21
CA LEU A 176 5.02 -9.25 8.98
C LEU A 176 5.33 -10.68 8.50
N PHE A 177 4.77 -11.69 9.17
CA PHE A 177 4.97 -13.08 8.76
C PHE A 177 4.49 -13.32 7.32
N THR A 178 3.32 -12.78 7.00
CA THR A 178 2.70 -12.98 5.67
C THR A 178 3.47 -12.23 4.58
N SER A 179 3.85 -10.98 4.83
CA SER A 179 4.62 -10.18 3.85
C SER A 179 6.01 -10.75 3.63
N TYR A 180 6.69 -11.20 4.68
CA TYR A 180 8.00 -11.84 4.57
C TYR A 180 7.93 -13.14 3.76
N ALA A 181 6.95 -14.01 4.03
CA ALA A 181 6.76 -15.25 3.29
C ALA A 181 6.40 -14.98 1.80
N ARG A 182 5.63 -13.94 1.52
CA ARG A 182 5.35 -13.50 0.14
C ARG A 182 6.60 -13.01 -0.57
N LEU A 183 7.41 -12.20 0.10
CA LEU A 183 8.67 -11.71 -0.45
C LEU A 183 9.61 -12.87 -0.80
N GLU A 184 9.78 -13.84 0.11
CA GLU A 184 10.59 -15.03 -0.16
C GLU A 184 10.12 -15.78 -1.41
N LYS A 185 8.80 -15.98 -1.54
CA LYS A 185 8.22 -16.65 -2.71
C LYS A 185 8.37 -15.85 -4.00
N ALA A 186 8.18 -14.53 -3.93
CA ALA A 186 8.36 -13.65 -5.08
C ALA A 186 9.81 -13.66 -5.58
N ILE A 187 10.79 -13.56 -4.68
CA ILE A 187 12.22 -13.64 -5.01
C ILE A 187 12.57 -15.03 -5.59
N GLN A 188 12.07 -16.10 -5.00
CA GLN A 188 12.30 -17.45 -5.51
C GLN A 188 11.78 -17.60 -6.94
N LEU A 189 10.57 -17.10 -7.21
CA LEU A 189 9.98 -17.13 -8.55
C LEU A 189 10.80 -16.27 -9.52
N TYR A 190 11.15 -15.04 -9.15
CA TYR A 190 11.95 -14.13 -9.97
C TYR A 190 13.30 -14.75 -10.35
N ARG A 191 14.05 -15.28 -9.36
CA ARG A 191 15.35 -15.92 -9.59
C ARG A 191 15.24 -17.16 -10.48
N SER A 192 14.16 -17.94 -10.36
CA SER A 192 13.93 -19.12 -11.20
C SER A 192 13.51 -18.78 -12.63
N SER A 193 12.95 -17.59 -12.86
CA SER A 193 12.40 -17.14 -14.16
C SER A 193 13.37 -16.30 -14.98
N ASN A 194 14.42 -15.75 -14.38
CA ASN A 194 15.30 -14.75 -15.02
C ASN A 194 16.52 -15.39 -15.71
N TYR A 195 16.31 -16.37 -16.58
CA TYR A 195 17.41 -17.04 -17.32
C TYR A 195 17.58 -16.50 -18.73
N GLY A 196 17.81 -15.20 -18.91
CA GLY A 196 18.13 -14.64 -20.23
C GLY A 196 16.96 -14.70 -21.24
N LEU A 197 15.79 -15.14 -20.80
CA LEU A 197 14.60 -15.31 -21.64
C LEU A 197 14.27 -14.05 -22.46
N GLU A 198 14.48 -12.86 -21.91
CA GLU A 198 14.17 -11.61 -22.59
C GLU A 198 15.02 -11.41 -23.87
N LYS A 199 16.32 -11.69 -23.78
CA LYS A 199 17.25 -11.60 -24.91
C LYS A 199 16.99 -12.69 -25.94
N ASP A 200 16.75 -13.91 -25.49
CA ASP A 200 16.49 -15.04 -26.36
C ASP A 200 15.16 -14.86 -27.10
N PHE A 201 14.12 -14.34 -26.43
CA PHE A 201 12.84 -14.06 -27.04
C PHE A 201 12.89 -12.96 -28.10
N ALA A 202 13.69 -11.90 -27.91
CA ALA A 202 13.86 -10.87 -28.94
C ALA A 202 14.44 -11.46 -30.24
N LEU A 203 15.45 -12.33 -30.13
CA LEU A 203 16.03 -13.06 -31.26
C LEU A 203 15.04 -14.04 -31.90
N ILE A 204 14.28 -14.76 -31.09
CA ILE A 204 13.25 -15.70 -31.55
C ILE A 204 12.17 -14.96 -32.35
N ILE A 205 11.67 -13.82 -31.88
CA ILE A 205 10.66 -13.03 -32.58
C ILE A 205 11.19 -12.48 -33.92
N GLU A 206 12.43 -12.05 -33.97
CA GLU A 206 13.05 -11.66 -35.24
C GLU A 206 13.08 -12.84 -36.22
N GLY A 207 13.50 -14.01 -35.77
CA GLY A 207 13.50 -15.26 -36.53
C GLY A 207 12.09 -15.66 -36.99
N VAL A 208 11.08 -15.55 -36.12
CA VAL A 208 9.66 -15.83 -36.42
C VAL A 208 9.15 -14.87 -37.49
N ASN A 209 9.46 -13.57 -37.43
CA ASN A 209 9.12 -12.58 -38.44
C ASN A 209 9.70 -12.93 -39.82
N LEU A 210 11.00 -13.29 -39.86
CA LEU A 210 11.70 -13.66 -41.10
C LEU A 210 11.11 -14.95 -41.71
N ASN A 211 10.84 -15.95 -40.87
CA ASN A 211 10.26 -17.22 -41.35
C ASN A 211 8.83 -17.02 -41.88
N PHE A 212 8.03 -16.18 -41.23
CA PHE A 212 6.70 -15.85 -41.71
C PHE A 212 6.75 -15.10 -43.07
N GLN A 213 7.66 -14.13 -43.23
CA GLN A 213 7.87 -13.42 -44.48
C GLN A 213 8.30 -14.37 -45.63
N LYS A 214 9.14 -15.38 -45.30
CA LYS A 214 9.58 -16.41 -46.24
C LYS A 214 8.55 -17.55 -46.45
N ARG A 215 7.41 -17.51 -45.77
CA ARG A 215 6.37 -18.54 -45.78
C ARG A 215 6.82 -19.91 -45.26
N ASN A 216 7.84 -19.94 -44.44
CA ASN A 216 8.30 -21.16 -43.79
C ASN A 216 7.40 -21.57 -42.60
N ILE A 217 6.60 -20.64 -42.09
CA ILE A 217 5.60 -20.87 -41.06
C ILE A 217 4.25 -20.30 -41.46
N SER A 218 3.18 -20.92 -41.00
CA SER A 218 1.81 -20.49 -41.25
C SER A 218 1.46 -19.25 -40.41
N LEU A 219 0.37 -18.55 -40.76
CA LEU A 219 -0.16 -17.46 -39.97
C LEU A 219 -0.54 -17.88 -38.55
N LEU A 220 -1.06 -19.10 -38.38
CA LEU A 220 -1.45 -19.63 -37.08
C LEU A 220 -0.23 -19.79 -36.16
N GLU A 221 0.82 -20.40 -36.67
CA GLU A 221 2.09 -20.55 -35.95
C GLU A 221 2.72 -19.19 -35.60
N PHE A 222 2.68 -18.23 -36.54
CA PHE A 222 3.15 -16.88 -36.30
C PHE A 222 2.40 -16.20 -35.13
N ILE A 223 1.06 -16.28 -35.13
CA ILE A 223 0.24 -15.70 -34.07
C ILE A 223 0.54 -16.40 -32.72
N ASP A 224 0.66 -17.73 -32.72
CA ASP A 224 0.95 -18.51 -31.52
C ASP A 224 2.29 -18.14 -30.89
N TYR A 225 3.36 -18.06 -31.69
CA TYR A 225 4.66 -17.58 -31.23
C TYR A 225 4.59 -16.16 -30.67
N TYR A 226 3.88 -15.28 -31.34
CA TYR A 226 3.75 -13.89 -30.93
C TYR A 226 3.00 -13.74 -29.62
N GLU A 227 1.88 -14.43 -29.45
CA GLU A 227 1.09 -14.43 -28.21
C GLU A 227 1.88 -15.07 -27.05
N THR A 228 2.62 -16.14 -27.31
CA THR A 228 3.51 -16.77 -26.34
C THR A 228 4.60 -15.79 -25.88
N TYR A 229 5.25 -15.10 -26.82
CA TYR A 229 6.23 -14.07 -26.54
C TYR A 229 5.65 -12.95 -25.67
N LYS A 230 4.56 -12.33 -26.13
CA LYS A 230 3.87 -11.26 -25.42
C LYS A 230 3.52 -11.67 -23.99
N THR A 231 2.88 -12.82 -23.84
CA THR A 231 2.44 -13.32 -22.53
C THR A 231 3.63 -13.59 -21.62
N THR A 232 4.73 -14.11 -22.13
CA THR A 232 5.93 -14.39 -21.34
C THR A 232 6.60 -13.10 -20.89
N CYS A 233 6.75 -12.11 -21.77
CA CYS A 233 7.27 -10.78 -21.38
C CYS A 233 6.42 -10.13 -20.29
N LEU A 234 5.08 -10.13 -20.46
CA LEU A 234 4.18 -9.58 -19.45
C LEU A 234 4.31 -10.29 -18.10
N ARG A 235 4.47 -11.62 -18.11
CA ARG A 235 4.69 -12.40 -16.88
C ARG A 235 6.02 -12.07 -16.21
N LEU A 236 7.09 -11.86 -16.97
CA LEU A 236 8.39 -11.46 -16.42
C LEU A 236 8.29 -10.10 -15.71
N TYR A 237 7.71 -9.10 -16.37
CA TYR A 237 7.49 -7.79 -15.74
C TYR A 237 6.54 -7.86 -14.54
N GLN A 238 5.52 -8.71 -14.61
CA GLN A 238 4.64 -8.96 -13.47
C GLN A 238 5.40 -9.55 -12.28
N THR A 239 6.30 -10.51 -12.52
CA THR A 239 7.13 -11.12 -11.47
C THR A 239 8.08 -10.10 -10.84
N GLN A 240 8.70 -9.22 -11.64
CA GLN A 240 9.53 -8.12 -11.14
C GLN A 240 8.73 -7.18 -10.25
N LYS A 241 7.54 -6.78 -10.72
CA LYS A 241 6.61 -5.94 -9.95
C LYS A 241 6.21 -6.60 -8.62
N GLU A 242 5.93 -7.90 -8.61
CA GLU A 242 5.55 -8.63 -7.41
C GLU A 242 6.66 -8.64 -6.35
N VAL A 243 7.93 -8.76 -6.76
CA VAL A 243 9.07 -8.65 -5.84
C VAL A 243 9.13 -7.27 -5.20
N LEU A 244 8.97 -6.20 -6.00
CA LEU A 244 9.01 -4.83 -5.49
C LEU A 244 7.86 -4.54 -4.53
N LEU A 245 6.65 -4.96 -4.88
CA LEU A 245 5.48 -4.78 -4.01
C LEU A 245 5.63 -5.56 -2.70
N ALA A 246 6.11 -6.81 -2.77
CA ALA A 246 6.35 -7.61 -1.59
C ALA A 246 7.47 -7.04 -0.70
N LEU A 247 8.50 -6.41 -1.30
CA LEU A 247 9.54 -5.70 -0.56
C LEU A 247 8.97 -4.50 0.21
N GLU A 248 8.14 -3.70 -0.45
CA GLU A 248 7.49 -2.56 0.20
C GLU A 248 6.49 -2.99 1.29
N GLU A 249 5.77 -4.11 1.11
CA GLU A 249 4.91 -4.68 2.15
C GLU A 249 5.68 -5.08 3.43
N VAL A 250 6.95 -5.44 3.31
CA VAL A 250 7.81 -5.75 4.46
C VAL A 250 8.35 -4.48 5.12
N ASN A 251 8.55 -3.39 4.34
CA ASN A 251 9.08 -2.11 4.83
C ASN A 251 8.03 -1.25 5.55
N THR A 252 6.74 -1.53 5.36
CA THR A 252 5.61 -0.80 5.99
C THR A 252 5.10 -1.48 7.24
#